data_959a8879b800a158b01ffe626fe11792
#
_entry.id   959a8879b800a158b01ffe626fe11792
#
_cell.length_a   1.000
_cell.length_b   1.000
_cell.length_c   1.000
_cell.angle_alpha   90.00
_cell.angle_beta   90.00
_cell.angle_gamma   90.00
#
_symmetry.space_group_name_H-M   'P 1'
#
loop_
_entity.id
_entity.type
_entity.pdbx_description
1 polymer ?
#
loop_
_entity_poly.entity_id
_entity_poly.type
_entity_poly.pdbx_seq_one_letter_code
_entity_poly.pdbx_strand_id
1 'polypeptide(L)'
;MLIRKPEDIKSSEITPKGLYLNRRQFMLAASSAAVATGAALAGFNVFRGSGHALAAEQIANVKKSSYSTSEKQNSLKDITNYNNFYELGPDKEDPAANAKYFTPTRPWTVAVEGEVKKPKTYDIDALTKLSPLEERVYRLRCVEAWSMVIPWIGFPLSALIKLAEPTGNAKFLQFVTLHDPKRMPGQKLPIMEWPYVEGLRLDEAMHPLTILSVGLYGQILPVPNGAPIRVVVPWKYGFKSIKSIVKIRFVEKQPPASWNMMQPQEYGFYSNVNPEVDHPRWTQATERRIGEFLRRKTLMFNGYGDQVAQLYSGMDLKKFY
;
A
#
# COMPACT_ATOMS: atom_id res chain seq x y z
N MET A 1 -43.57 9.60 -25.28
CA MET A 1 -42.35 8.81 -25.00
C MET A 1 -42.40 8.43 -23.55
N LEU A 2 -42.77 7.20 -23.19
CA LEU A 2 -42.86 6.75 -21.78
C LEU A 2 -41.44 6.33 -21.35
N ILE A 3 -40.84 7.12 -20.47
CA ILE A 3 -39.57 6.78 -19.80
C ILE A 3 -39.92 5.68 -18.77
N ARG A 4 -39.57 4.42 -19.07
CA ARG A 4 -39.60 3.35 -18.07
C ARG A 4 -38.52 3.63 -17.03
N LYS A 5 -38.92 3.84 -15.76
CA LYS A 5 -38.01 3.79 -14.63
C LYS A 5 -37.46 2.35 -14.52
N PRO A 6 -36.17 2.16 -14.16
CA PRO A 6 -35.66 0.84 -13.80
C PRO A 6 -36.51 0.27 -12.68
N GLU A 7 -36.81 -1.03 -12.73
CA GLU A 7 -37.52 -1.69 -11.62
C GLU A 7 -36.65 -1.62 -10.37
N ASP A 8 -37.23 -1.05 -9.30
CA ASP A 8 -36.59 -1.04 -7.98
C ASP A 8 -36.41 -2.49 -7.50
N ILE A 9 -35.27 -2.77 -6.86
CA ILE A 9 -34.97 -4.07 -6.24
C ILE A 9 -36.15 -4.41 -5.30
N LYS A 10 -36.78 -5.56 -5.52
CA LYS A 10 -37.95 -5.98 -4.70
C LYS A 10 -37.53 -6.08 -3.25
N SER A 11 -38.40 -5.59 -2.34
CA SER A 11 -38.09 -5.61 -0.90
C SER A 11 -37.85 -7.01 -0.32
N SER A 12 -38.28 -8.08 -1.03
CA SER A 12 -37.95 -9.48 -0.72
C SER A 12 -36.50 -9.86 -1.01
N GLU A 13 -35.76 -9.07 -1.82
CA GLU A 13 -34.36 -9.28 -2.18
C GLU A 13 -33.41 -8.47 -1.28
N ILE A 14 -33.95 -7.59 -0.45
CA ILE A 14 -33.18 -6.79 0.51
C ILE A 14 -33.18 -7.52 1.84
N THR A 15 -32.05 -8.02 2.27
CA THR A 15 -31.90 -8.61 3.62
C THR A 15 -32.22 -7.56 4.69
N PRO A 16 -33.26 -7.74 5.53
CA PRO A 16 -33.61 -6.78 6.58
C PRO A 16 -32.40 -6.50 7.48
N LYS A 17 -32.20 -5.22 7.81
CA LYS A 17 -31.05 -4.76 8.64
C LYS A 17 -30.98 -5.51 9.99
N GLY A 18 -32.10 -5.91 10.57
CA GLY A 18 -32.16 -6.72 11.78
C GLY A 18 -31.61 -8.13 11.63
N LEU A 19 -31.81 -8.77 10.48
CA LEU A 19 -31.26 -10.11 10.20
C LEU A 19 -29.73 -10.05 9.96
N TYR A 20 -29.23 -8.97 9.33
CA TYR A 20 -27.79 -8.75 9.14
C TYR A 20 -27.06 -8.50 10.47
N LEU A 21 -27.67 -7.74 11.37
CA LEU A 21 -27.13 -7.48 12.73
C LEU A 21 -27.21 -8.73 13.62
N ASN A 22 -28.28 -9.54 13.51
CA ASN A 22 -28.46 -10.75 14.30
C ASN A 22 -27.52 -11.87 13.90
N ARG A 23 -27.09 -11.99 12.64
CA ARG A 23 -26.06 -12.97 12.24
C ARG A 23 -24.74 -12.75 12.98
N ARG A 24 -24.30 -11.52 13.13
CA ARG A 24 -23.07 -11.20 13.87
C ARG A 24 -23.22 -11.45 15.36
N GLN A 25 -24.36 -11.13 15.94
CA GLN A 25 -24.69 -11.43 17.35
C GLN A 25 -24.88 -12.93 17.59
N PHE A 26 -25.50 -13.65 16.65
CA PHE A 26 -25.66 -15.10 16.72
C PHE A 26 -24.31 -15.83 16.68
N MET A 27 -23.37 -15.41 15.83
CA MET A 27 -22.02 -15.95 15.77
C MET A 27 -21.23 -15.68 17.06
N LEU A 28 -21.42 -14.50 17.67
CA LEU A 28 -20.81 -14.15 18.96
C LEU A 28 -21.45 -14.90 20.14
N ALA A 29 -22.77 -15.12 20.13
CA ALA A 29 -23.50 -15.88 21.15
C ALA A 29 -23.23 -17.39 21.05
N ALA A 30 -23.07 -17.93 19.84
CA ALA A 30 -22.72 -19.34 19.64
C ALA A 30 -21.32 -19.67 20.15
N SER A 31 -20.36 -18.71 20.04
CA SER A 31 -19.01 -18.88 20.60
C SER A 31 -18.98 -18.72 22.13
N SER A 32 -19.89 -17.95 22.72
CA SER A 32 -19.96 -17.81 24.19
C SER A 32 -20.76 -18.92 24.89
N ALA A 33 -21.75 -19.55 24.22
CA ALA A 33 -22.49 -20.68 24.77
C ALA A 33 -21.66 -21.99 24.81
N ALA A 34 -20.68 -22.14 23.93
CA ALA A 34 -19.77 -23.29 23.95
C ALA A 34 -18.76 -23.24 25.10
N VAL A 35 -18.56 -22.10 25.77
CA VAL A 35 -17.63 -21.93 26.90
C VAL A 35 -18.31 -22.12 28.26
N ALA A 36 -19.65 -22.01 28.34
CA ALA A 36 -20.36 -22.03 29.63
C ALA A 36 -20.78 -23.45 30.12
N THR A 37 -20.69 -24.48 29.29
CA THR A 37 -21.07 -25.88 29.65
C THR A 37 -19.90 -26.81 29.94
N GLY A 38 -18.64 -26.33 29.93
CA GLY A 38 -17.44 -27.11 30.13
C GLY A 38 -16.67 -26.87 31.45
N ALA A 39 -17.19 -26.00 32.35
CA ALA A 39 -16.40 -25.53 33.49
C ALA A 39 -16.75 -26.19 34.85
N ALA A 40 -17.24 -27.42 34.83
CA ALA A 40 -17.38 -28.19 36.08
C ALA A 40 -16.87 -29.62 35.85
N LEU A 41 -15.65 -29.87 36.12
CA LEU A 41 -14.91 -31.14 36.33
C LEU A 41 -13.68 -31.23 35.40
N ALA A 42 -12.56 -30.97 36.03
CA ALA A 42 -11.19 -31.33 35.69
C ALA A 42 -10.31 -30.10 35.48
N GLY A 43 -9.30 -29.98 36.31
CA GLY A 43 -8.20 -29.02 36.13
C GLY A 43 -7.52 -29.23 34.80
N PHE A 44 -7.96 -28.46 33.83
CA PHE A 44 -7.27 -28.34 32.56
C PHE A 44 -6.31 -27.16 32.62
N ASN A 45 -5.04 -27.50 32.64
CA ASN A 45 -4.01 -26.58 32.18
C ASN A 45 -4.45 -26.03 30.82
N VAL A 46 -4.87 -24.76 30.80
CA VAL A 46 -5.07 -24.01 29.57
C VAL A 46 -3.70 -24.00 28.91
N PHE A 47 -3.54 -24.79 27.87
CA PHE A 47 -2.46 -24.61 26.91
C PHE A 47 -2.54 -23.14 26.45
N ARG A 48 -1.75 -22.30 27.10
CA ARG A 48 -1.28 -21.08 26.44
C ARG A 48 -0.53 -21.57 25.22
N GLY A 49 -1.20 -21.60 24.10
CA GLY A 49 -0.56 -21.60 22.82
C GLY A 49 0.36 -20.38 22.82
N SER A 50 1.62 -20.61 23.17
CA SER A 50 2.69 -19.68 22.93
C SER A 50 2.88 -19.59 21.41
N GLY A 51 1.96 -18.86 20.75
CA GLY A 51 2.30 -18.22 19.52
C GLY A 51 3.44 -17.28 19.89
N HIS A 52 4.67 -17.72 19.69
CA HIS A 52 5.79 -16.82 19.61
C HIS A 52 5.49 -15.87 18.42
N ALA A 53 4.79 -14.78 18.70
CA ALA A 53 4.94 -13.58 17.88
C ALA A 53 6.46 -13.31 17.98
N LEU A 54 7.20 -13.69 16.93
CA LEU A 54 8.59 -13.27 16.77
C LEU A 54 8.57 -11.77 17.02
N ALA A 55 9.23 -11.33 18.08
CA ALA A 55 9.31 -9.91 18.41
C ALA A 55 9.82 -9.23 17.16
N ALA A 56 9.01 -8.29 16.60
CA ALA A 56 9.38 -7.65 15.36
C ALA A 56 10.73 -6.94 15.58
N GLU A 57 11.67 -7.19 14.68
CA GLU A 57 13.02 -6.66 14.76
C GLU A 57 12.95 -5.13 14.72
N GLN A 58 13.54 -4.49 15.74
CA GLN A 58 13.55 -3.03 15.88
C GLN A 58 14.64 -2.42 15.01
N ILE A 59 14.32 -1.30 14.37
CA ILE A 59 15.29 -0.52 13.62
C ILE A 59 15.88 0.56 14.52
N ALA A 60 17.17 0.47 14.79
CA ALA A 60 17.89 1.46 15.58
C ALA A 60 18.27 2.71 14.77
N ASN A 61 18.58 3.82 15.49
CA ASN A 61 19.13 5.06 14.92
C ASN A 61 18.25 5.74 13.85
N VAL A 62 16.93 5.65 13.97
CA VAL A 62 15.97 6.31 13.10
C VAL A 62 15.83 7.78 13.48
N LYS A 63 16.05 8.70 12.54
CA LYS A 63 15.85 10.13 12.72
C LYS A 63 14.40 10.53 12.48
N LYS A 64 13.88 11.52 13.21
CA LYS A 64 12.60 12.13 12.87
C LYS A 64 12.76 13.08 11.69
N SER A 65 11.77 13.08 10.79
CA SER A 65 11.82 13.92 9.60
C SER A 65 10.86 15.11 9.71
N SER A 66 11.29 16.28 9.21
CA SER A 66 10.44 17.48 9.08
C SER A 66 9.31 17.32 8.04
N TYR A 67 9.37 16.30 7.20
CA TYR A 67 8.32 16.00 6.22
C TYR A 67 7.09 15.29 6.81
N SER A 68 7.09 15.02 8.12
CA SER A 68 5.99 14.35 8.80
C SER A 68 4.78 15.25 8.99
N THR A 69 3.56 14.68 8.85
CA THR A 69 2.33 15.33 9.32
C THR A 69 2.18 15.16 10.84
N SER A 70 1.49 16.10 11.48
CA SER A 70 1.12 16.01 12.90
C SER A 70 -0.20 15.28 13.14
N GLU A 71 -0.85 14.74 12.09
CA GLU A 71 -2.10 13.99 12.23
C GLU A 71 -1.91 12.72 13.06
N LYS A 72 -3.00 12.34 13.76
CA LYS A 72 -3.03 11.10 14.54
C LYS A 72 -2.75 9.89 13.64
N GLN A 73 -1.75 9.11 14.00
CA GLN A 73 -1.39 7.88 13.32
C GLN A 73 -2.45 6.80 13.54
N ASN A 74 -2.70 5.97 12.53
CA ASN A 74 -3.52 4.78 12.65
C ASN A 74 -2.85 3.74 13.56
N SER A 75 -3.60 2.79 14.08
CA SER A 75 -3.00 1.71 14.89
C SER A 75 -2.16 0.76 14.01
N LEU A 76 -1.12 0.15 14.59
CA LEU A 76 -0.36 -0.89 13.89
C LEU A 76 -1.28 -2.03 13.42
N LYS A 77 -2.29 -2.39 14.23
CA LYS A 77 -3.30 -3.40 13.89
C LYS A 77 -4.05 -3.06 12.60
N ASP A 78 -4.54 -1.83 12.47
CA ASP A 78 -5.26 -1.41 11.27
C ASP A 78 -4.36 -1.45 10.04
N ILE A 79 -3.12 -0.94 10.19
CA ILE A 79 -2.16 -0.85 9.09
C ILE A 79 -1.69 -2.22 8.61
N THR A 80 -1.55 -3.20 9.49
CA THR A 80 -1.11 -4.54 9.12
C THR A 80 -2.23 -5.47 8.66
N ASN A 81 -3.51 -5.17 8.99
CA ASN A 81 -4.64 -6.07 8.69
C ASN A 81 -5.64 -5.50 7.66
N TYR A 82 -5.40 -4.31 7.13
CA TYR A 82 -6.27 -3.71 6.11
C TYR A 82 -5.41 -3.20 4.96
N ASN A 83 -5.15 -4.06 3.98
CA ASN A 83 -4.20 -3.79 2.91
C ASN A 83 -4.72 -4.21 1.53
N ASN A 84 -4.26 -3.53 0.49
CA ASN A 84 -4.30 -4.01 -0.88
C ASN A 84 -2.90 -4.50 -1.24
N PHE A 85 -2.69 -5.80 -1.22
CA PHE A 85 -1.46 -6.45 -1.68
C PHE A 85 -1.84 -7.72 -2.43
N TYR A 86 -2.26 -7.53 -3.67
CA TYR A 86 -2.90 -8.55 -4.50
C TYR A 86 -2.03 -9.78 -4.74
N GLU A 87 -0.73 -9.63 -4.67
CA GLU A 87 0.24 -10.74 -4.71
C GLU A 87 0.01 -11.75 -3.58
N LEU A 88 -0.53 -11.29 -2.45
CA LEU A 88 -0.87 -12.17 -1.32
C LEU A 88 -2.35 -12.53 -1.26
N GLY A 89 -3.22 -11.81 -1.98
CA GLY A 89 -4.64 -12.09 -2.11
C GLY A 89 -5.48 -10.83 -2.35
N PRO A 90 -6.73 -10.99 -2.83
CA PRO A 90 -7.59 -9.88 -3.24
C PRO A 90 -8.28 -9.15 -2.07
N ASP A 91 -8.54 -9.83 -0.94
CA ASP A 91 -9.24 -9.26 0.19
C ASP A 91 -8.29 -8.46 1.11
N LYS A 92 -8.84 -7.53 1.88
CA LYS A 92 -8.05 -6.63 2.73
C LYS A 92 -7.26 -7.34 3.83
N GLU A 93 -7.77 -8.48 4.30
CA GLU A 93 -7.20 -9.31 5.35
C GLU A 93 -6.22 -10.36 4.82
N ASP A 94 -6.31 -10.69 3.52
CA ASP A 94 -5.47 -11.71 2.89
C ASP A 94 -3.97 -11.48 3.04
N PRO A 95 -3.44 -10.25 2.89
CA PRO A 95 -2.02 -10.00 3.06
C PRO A 95 -1.51 -10.38 4.46
N ALA A 96 -2.30 -10.17 5.49
CA ALA A 96 -1.96 -10.57 6.86
C ALA A 96 -2.07 -12.08 7.05
N ALA A 97 -3.15 -12.71 6.56
CA ALA A 97 -3.38 -14.14 6.67
C ALA A 97 -2.32 -14.97 5.91
N ASN A 98 -1.90 -14.48 4.75
CA ASN A 98 -0.96 -15.14 3.85
C ASN A 98 0.51 -14.73 4.06
N ALA A 99 0.79 -13.80 4.99
CA ALA A 99 2.16 -13.37 5.33
C ALA A 99 3.10 -14.53 5.66
N LYS A 100 2.59 -15.60 6.29
CA LYS A 100 3.32 -16.82 6.64
C LYS A 100 3.99 -17.52 5.46
N TYR A 101 3.41 -17.42 4.26
CA TYR A 101 3.97 -18.05 3.06
C TYR A 101 5.13 -17.24 2.48
N PHE A 102 5.19 -15.94 2.79
CA PHE A 102 6.22 -15.04 2.29
C PHE A 102 7.38 -14.83 3.29
N THR A 103 7.34 -15.46 4.44
CA THR A 103 8.40 -15.40 5.45
C THR A 103 9.34 -16.61 5.30
N PRO A 104 10.69 -16.43 5.37
CA PRO A 104 11.41 -15.17 5.59
C PRO A 104 11.51 -14.28 4.33
N THR A 105 11.63 -12.98 4.56
CA THR A 105 11.80 -11.98 3.49
C THR A 105 13.27 -11.70 3.15
N ARG A 106 14.20 -12.38 3.78
CA ARG A 106 15.66 -12.31 3.56
C ARG A 106 16.23 -13.69 3.26
N PRO A 107 17.28 -13.81 2.42
CA PRO A 107 18.00 -12.73 1.75
C PRO A 107 17.15 -12.04 0.66
N TRP A 108 17.46 -10.76 0.35
CA TRP A 108 16.72 -9.98 -0.65
C TRP A 108 17.65 -9.06 -1.42
N THR A 109 17.45 -9.01 -2.73
CA THR A 109 18.23 -8.13 -3.61
C THR A 109 17.33 -7.28 -4.50
N VAL A 110 17.82 -6.11 -4.88
CA VAL A 110 17.19 -5.20 -5.83
C VAL A 110 18.17 -4.87 -6.94
N ALA A 111 17.83 -5.24 -8.17
CA ALA A 111 18.60 -4.88 -9.35
C ALA A 111 18.29 -3.43 -9.76
N VAL A 112 19.32 -2.62 -9.95
CA VAL A 112 19.26 -1.28 -10.51
C VAL A 112 19.89 -1.31 -11.89
N GLU A 113 19.12 -0.99 -12.94
CA GLU A 113 19.53 -1.20 -14.33
C GLU A 113 18.91 -0.16 -15.29
N GLY A 114 19.19 -0.30 -16.60
CA GLY A 114 18.66 0.55 -17.67
C GLY A 114 19.54 1.77 -17.93
N GLU A 115 18.92 2.93 -18.12
CA GLU A 115 19.59 4.20 -18.46
C GLU A 115 20.37 4.78 -17.27
N VAL A 116 21.38 4.05 -16.80
CA VAL A 116 22.30 4.43 -15.71
C VAL A 116 23.75 4.10 -16.06
N LYS A 117 24.69 4.86 -15.51
CA LYS A 117 26.12 4.61 -15.69
C LYS A 117 26.65 3.52 -14.77
N LYS A 118 25.98 3.30 -13.62
CA LYS A 118 26.40 2.35 -12.58
C LYS A 118 25.32 1.31 -12.28
N PRO A 119 24.99 0.41 -13.23
CA PRO A 119 24.06 -0.67 -12.96
C PRO A 119 24.64 -1.60 -11.89
N LYS A 120 23.81 -2.01 -10.92
CA LYS A 120 24.24 -2.86 -9.82
C LYS A 120 23.06 -3.54 -9.14
N THR A 121 23.28 -4.77 -8.68
CA THR A 121 22.37 -5.44 -7.76
C THR A 121 22.82 -5.18 -6.32
N TYR A 122 21.91 -4.65 -5.52
CA TYR A 122 22.15 -4.34 -4.11
C TYR A 122 21.40 -5.35 -3.25
N ASP A 123 22.04 -5.86 -2.20
CA ASP A 123 21.33 -6.50 -1.12
C ASP A 123 20.61 -5.45 -0.25
N ILE A 124 19.61 -5.89 0.51
CA ILE A 124 18.77 -5.00 1.32
C ILE A 124 19.60 -4.25 2.39
N ASP A 125 20.65 -4.88 2.94
CA ASP A 125 21.47 -4.27 3.99
C ASP A 125 22.37 -3.18 3.41
N ALA A 126 22.87 -3.35 2.17
CA ALA A 126 23.56 -2.30 1.44
C ALA A 126 22.64 -1.11 1.14
N LEU A 127 21.38 -1.39 0.72
CA LEU A 127 20.40 -0.32 0.45
C LEU A 127 20.09 0.50 1.71
N THR A 128 19.90 -0.13 2.85
CA THR A 128 19.57 0.57 4.12
C THR A 128 20.70 1.44 4.64
N LYS A 129 21.92 1.23 4.15
CA LYS A 129 23.11 2.02 4.51
C LYS A 129 23.38 3.20 3.57
N LEU A 130 22.64 3.36 2.48
CA LEU A 130 22.87 4.44 1.51
C LEU A 130 22.61 5.84 2.07
N SER A 131 21.71 5.96 3.02
CA SER A 131 21.35 7.22 3.65
C SER A 131 20.84 6.95 5.07
N PRO A 132 20.94 7.91 5.99
CA PRO A 132 20.31 7.79 7.31
C PRO A 132 18.83 7.46 7.17
N LEU A 133 18.35 6.51 7.97
CA LEU A 133 16.93 6.16 8.03
C LEU A 133 16.15 7.25 8.77
N GLU A 134 15.01 7.62 8.22
CA GLU A 134 14.11 8.61 8.79
C GLU A 134 12.72 8.00 9.04
N GLU A 135 12.12 8.38 10.16
CA GLU A 135 10.69 8.17 10.38
C GLU A 135 9.91 9.30 9.72
N ARG A 136 9.01 8.94 8.81
CA ARG A 136 8.15 9.87 8.08
C ARG A 136 6.70 9.50 8.26
N VAL A 137 5.98 10.31 9.02
CA VAL A 137 4.54 10.14 9.23
C VAL A 137 3.80 10.73 8.04
N TYR A 138 3.32 9.85 7.16
CA TYR A 138 2.67 10.24 5.92
C TYR A 138 1.20 9.85 5.87
N ARG A 139 0.38 10.69 5.21
CA ARG A 139 -0.93 10.28 4.75
C ARG A 139 -0.78 9.26 3.63
N LEU A 140 -1.63 8.25 3.65
CA LEU A 140 -1.81 7.30 2.56
C LEU A 140 -3.27 7.36 2.11
N ARG A 141 -3.53 7.53 0.82
CA ARG A 141 -4.86 7.56 0.23
C ARG A 141 -5.00 6.46 -0.81
N CYS A 142 -5.91 5.54 -0.58
CA CYS A 142 -6.25 4.53 -1.57
C CYS A 142 -7.25 5.08 -2.60
N VAL A 143 -7.14 4.66 -3.84
CA VAL A 143 -8.12 4.99 -4.89
C VAL A 143 -9.55 4.56 -4.50
N GLU A 144 -9.71 3.54 -3.67
CA GLU A 144 -10.99 3.07 -3.11
C GLU A 144 -11.60 3.99 -2.05
N ALA A 145 -11.18 5.23 -1.98
CA ALA A 145 -11.71 6.26 -1.07
C ALA A 145 -11.60 5.96 0.43
N TRP A 146 -10.53 5.28 0.85
CA TRP A 146 -10.12 5.17 2.24
C TRP A 146 -8.69 5.68 2.44
N SER A 147 -8.33 6.02 3.67
CA SER A 147 -7.03 6.59 3.99
C SER A 147 -6.51 6.17 5.35
N MET A 148 -5.20 6.32 5.54
CA MET A 148 -4.47 6.09 6.78
C MET A 148 -3.41 7.17 6.99
N VAL A 149 -2.88 7.27 8.21
CA VAL A 149 -1.64 7.99 8.56
C VAL A 149 -0.65 6.98 9.11
N ILE A 150 0.49 6.85 8.45
CA ILE A 150 1.43 5.75 8.67
C ILE A 150 2.83 6.31 8.94
N PRO A 151 3.50 5.92 10.05
CA PRO A 151 4.88 6.30 10.35
C PRO A 151 5.86 5.34 9.65
N TRP A 152 6.15 5.62 8.38
CA TRP A 152 7.11 4.86 7.60
C TRP A 152 8.54 5.11 8.08
N ILE A 153 9.39 4.08 8.00
CA ILE A 153 10.83 4.21 8.18
C ILE A 153 11.50 3.89 6.84
N GLY A 154 12.32 4.81 6.38
CA GLY A 154 12.99 4.65 5.11
C GLY A 154 13.98 5.77 4.82
N PHE A 155 14.39 5.87 3.57
CA PHE A 155 15.33 6.86 3.09
C PHE A 155 14.88 7.41 1.73
N PRO A 156 15.32 8.63 1.33
CA PRO A 156 14.94 9.22 0.04
C PRO A 156 15.37 8.32 -1.14
N LEU A 157 14.45 8.04 -2.05
CA LEU A 157 14.76 7.30 -3.28
C LEU A 157 15.87 8.00 -4.10
N SER A 158 15.92 9.32 -4.02
CA SER A 158 16.96 10.13 -4.67
C SER A 158 18.39 9.76 -4.25
N ALA A 159 18.62 9.17 -3.08
CA ALA A 159 19.93 8.70 -2.67
C ALA A 159 20.40 7.54 -3.57
N LEU A 160 19.52 6.58 -3.87
CA LEU A 160 19.82 5.48 -4.79
C LEU A 160 19.95 5.99 -6.23
N ILE A 161 19.09 6.91 -6.67
CA ILE A 161 19.13 7.48 -8.01
C ILE A 161 20.47 8.18 -8.27
N LYS A 162 20.94 8.99 -7.33
CA LYS A 162 22.24 9.69 -7.43
C LYS A 162 23.41 8.70 -7.53
N LEU A 163 23.35 7.61 -6.77
CA LEU A 163 24.39 6.56 -6.80
C LEU A 163 24.40 5.79 -8.11
N ALA A 164 23.23 5.58 -8.73
CA ALA A 164 23.11 4.90 -10.02
C ALA A 164 23.62 5.75 -11.21
N GLU A 165 23.71 7.06 -11.04
CA GLU A 165 24.14 8.03 -12.08
C GLU A 165 23.29 7.88 -13.37
N PRO A 166 22.03 8.34 -13.38
CA PRO A 166 21.18 8.27 -14.58
C PRO A 166 21.84 8.94 -15.79
N THR A 167 21.66 8.37 -16.98
CA THR A 167 22.07 9.00 -18.24
C THR A 167 21.09 10.14 -18.61
N GLY A 168 21.44 10.95 -19.60
CA GLY A 168 20.56 12.00 -20.12
C GLY A 168 19.24 11.48 -20.71
N ASN A 169 19.18 10.17 -21.05
CA ASN A 169 18.00 9.50 -21.60
C ASN A 169 17.04 9.03 -20.52
N ALA A 170 17.47 8.91 -19.27
CA ALA A 170 16.58 8.51 -18.17
C ALA A 170 15.51 9.57 -17.92
N LYS A 171 14.25 9.25 -18.20
CA LYS A 171 13.08 10.13 -17.98
C LYS A 171 12.12 9.56 -16.95
N PHE A 172 12.12 8.24 -16.79
CA PHE A 172 11.23 7.51 -15.88
C PHE A 172 11.99 6.42 -15.14
N LEU A 173 11.42 6.00 -14.02
CA LEU A 173 11.75 4.78 -13.32
C LEU A 173 10.60 3.78 -13.45
N GLN A 174 10.94 2.54 -13.77
CA GLN A 174 10.05 1.39 -13.67
C GLN A 174 10.46 0.56 -12.46
N PHE A 175 9.49 0.15 -11.67
CA PHE A 175 9.65 -0.74 -10.54
C PHE A 175 8.97 -2.07 -10.82
N VAL A 176 9.54 -3.16 -10.33
CA VAL A 176 9.00 -4.52 -10.50
C VAL A 176 8.95 -5.22 -9.15
N THR A 177 7.79 -5.76 -8.80
CA THR A 177 7.60 -6.63 -7.62
C THR A 177 8.15 -8.03 -7.89
N LEU A 178 8.49 -8.77 -6.84
CA LEU A 178 8.84 -10.18 -6.92
C LEU A 178 7.70 -10.99 -7.57
N HIS A 179 8.05 -11.84 -8.52
CA HIS A 179 7.15 -12.86 -9.06
C HIS A 179 7.51 -14.22 -8.49
N ASP A 180 6.77 -14.66 -7.50
CA ASP A 180 6.94 -15.97 -6.84
C ASP A 180 5.58 -16.52 -6.38
N PRO A 181 4.82 -17.18 -7.29
CA PRO A 181 3.48 -17.69 -6.95
C PRO A 181 3.46 -18.77 -5.86
N LYS A 182 4.61 -19.31 -5.48
CA LYS A 182 4.70 -20.27 -4.36
C LYS A 182 4.60 -19.54 -3.02
N ARG A 183 5.28 -18.40 -2.91
CA ARG A 183 5.28 -17.58 -1.70
C ARG A 183 4.22 -16.47 -1.69
N MET A 184 3.75 -16.08 -2.87
CA MET A 184 2.74 -15.05 -3.10
C MET A 184 1.51 -15.67 -3.78
N PRO A 185 0.59 -16.29 -3.03
CA PRO A 185 -0.49 -17.11 -3.59
C PRO A 185 -1.48 -16.33 -4.47
N GLY A 186 -1.64 -15.03 -4.25
CA GLY A 186 -2.47 -14.17 -5.08
C GLY A 186 -1.99 -14.08 -6.53
N GLN A 187 -0.70 -14.30 -6.80
CA GLN A 187 -0.14 -14.31 -8.15
C GLN A 187 -0.57 -15.54 -8.98
N LYS A 188 -1.29 -16.51 -8.40
CA LYS A 188 -1.93 -17.61 -9.11
C LYS A 188 -3.30 -17.23 -9.67
N LEU A 189 -3.84 -16.11 -9.21
CA LEU A 189 -5.17 -15.63 -9.60
C LEU A 189 -5.05 -14.78 -10.87
N PRO A 190 -5.98 -14.90 -11.83
CA PRO A 190 -5.99 -14.13 -13.08
C PRO A 190 -6.56 -12.72 -12.87
N ILE A 191 -6.09 -12.01 -11.83
CA ILE A 191 -6.55 -10.67 -11.49
C ILE A 191 -5.89 -9.64 -12.41
N MET A 192 -4.60 -9.83 -12.70
CA MET A 192 -3.79 -8.95 -13.54
C MET A 192 -2.62 -9.74 -14.13
N GLU A 193 -1.88 -9.11 -15.05
CA GLU A 193 -0.59 -9.64 -15.52
C GLU A 193 0.47 -9.49 -14.41
N TRP A 194 1.17 -10.58 -14.13
CA TRP A 194 2.26 -10.63 -13.15
C TRP A 194 3.63 -10.64 -13.83
N PRO A 195 4.67 -10.06 -13.24
CA PRO A 195 4.71 -9.37 -11.94
C PRO A 195 4.02 -8.02 -11.96
N TYR A 196 3.62 -7.53 -10.78
CA TYR A 196 3.14 -6.16 -10.61
C TYR A 196 4.26 -5.17 -10.97
N VAL A 197 3.94 -4.19 -11.79
CA VAL A 197 4.86 -3.13 -12.22
C VAL A 197 4.26 -1.75 -12.00
N GLU A 198 5.13 -0.79 -11.71
CA GLU A 198 4.77 0.61 -11.53
C GLU A 198 5.82 1.55 -12.13
N GLY A 199 5.39 2.77 -12.41
CA GLY A 199 6.28 3.80 -12.95
C GLY A 199 6.14 5.16 -12.26
N LEU A 200 7.25 5.88 -12.22
CA LEU A 200 7.31 7.29 -11.83
C LEU A 200 8.13 8.06 -12.86
N ARG A 201 7.79 9.34 -13.07
CA ARG A 201 8.73 10.25 -13.73
C ARG A 201 9.98 10.42 -12.86
N LEU A 202 11.10 10.73 -13.50
CA LEU A 202 12.38 10.87 -12.78
C LEU A 202 12.32 12.02 -11.75
N ASP A 203 11.65 13.12 -12.04
CA ASP A 203 11.47 14.24 -11.11
C ASP A 203 10.59 13.87 -9.90
N GLU A 204 9.53 13.07 -10.11
CA GLU A 204 8.72 12.51 -9.02
C GLU A 204 9.54 11.56 -8.13
N ALA A 205 10.35 10.71 -8.75
CA ALA A 205 11.23 9.78 -8.04
C ALA A 205 12.36 10.50 -7.28
N MET A 206 12.84 11.63 -7.80
CA MET A 206 13.87 12.49 -7.18
C MET A 206 13.31 13.38 -6.07
N HIS A 207 11.99 13.55 -5.99
CA HIS A 207 11.36 14.43 -5.03
C HIS A 207 11.65 13.99 -3.59
N PRO A 208 11.95 14.90 -2.64
CA PRO A 208 12.30 14.55 -1.26
C PRO A 208 11.25 13.73 -0.52
N LEU A 209 9.97 13.85 -0.87
CA LEU A 209 8.87 13.06 -0.28
C LEU A 209 8.83 11.60 -0.76
N THR A 210 9.45 11.27 -1.88
CA THR A 210 9.52 9.89 -2.39
C THR A 210 10.58 9.11 -1.64
N ILE A 211 10.19 8.04 -0.96
CA ILE A 211 11.12 7.21 -0.17
C ILE A 211 11.07 5.74 -0.57
N LEU A 212 12.19 5.06 -0.32
CA LEU A 212 12.23 3.61 -0.16
C LEU A 212 12.02 3.31 1.32
N SER A 213 10.90 2.67 1.65
CA SER A 213 10.57 2.29 3.02
C SER A 213 10.97 0.85 3.30
N VAL A 214 11.62 0.64 4.46
CA VAL A 214 12.10 -0.65 4.97
C VAL A 214 11.52 -0.97 6.34
N GLY A 215 10.70 -0.07 6.89
CA GLY A 215 10.08 -0.26 8.20
C GLY A 215 8.89 0.66 8.43
N LEU A 216 8.23 0.43 9.56
CA LEU A 216 7.18 1.29 10.13
C LEU A 216 7.08 1.06 11.65
N TYR A 217 6.61 2.05 12.39
CA TYR A 217 6.48 1.97 13.87
C TYR A 217 7.73 1.49 14.61
N GLY A 218 8.92 1.92 14.21
CA GLY A 218 10.18 1.51 14.83
C GLY A 218 10.67 0.11 14.45
N GLN A 219 9.92 -0.64 13.63
CA GLN A 219 10.16 -2.05 13.30
C GLN A 219 10.46 -2.26 11.82
N ILE A 220 11.08 -3.38 11.47
CA ILE A 220 11.21 -3.79 10.06
C ILE A 220 9.83 -3.88 9.41
N LEU A 221 9.79 -3.66 8.11
CA LEU A 221 8.56 -3.60 7.35
C LEU A 221 7.82 -4.95 7.39
N PRO A 222 6.57 -4.99 7.89
CA PRO A 222 5.77 -6.22 7.88
C PRO A 222 5.41 -6.68 6.47
N VAL A 223 5.26 -7.97 6.29
CA VAL A 223 4.88 -8.57 5.00
C VAL A 223 3.63 -7.94 4.38
N PRO A 224 2.50 -7.75 5.10
CA PRO A 224 1.30 -7.13 4.54
C PRO A 224 1.52 -5.70 4.01
N ASN A 225 2.57 -5.04 4.50
CA ASN A 225 2.90 -3.67 4.14
C ASN A 225 3.98 -3.57 3.05
N GLY A 226 4.40 -4.71 2.46
CA GLY A 226 5.29 -4.75 1.31
C GLY A 226 6.76 -5.02 1.63
N ALA A 227 7.03 -5.81 2.68
CA ALA A 227 8.39 -6.24 3.05
C ALA A 227 9.16 -6.85 1.86
N PRO A 228 10.51 -6.78 1.89
CA PRO A 228 11.32 -6.06 2.86
C PRO A 228 11.55 -4.59 2.47
N ILE A 229 11.15 -4.18 1.26
CA ILE A 229 11.33 -2.83 0.74
C ILE A 229 10.21 -2.45 -0.22
N ARG A 230 9.72 -1.21 -0.11
CA ARG A 230 8.70 -0.64 -0.98
C ARG A 230 8.97 0.82 -1.30
N VAL A 231 8.34 1.33 -2.36
CA VAL A 231 8.22 2.78 -2.58
C VAL A 231 7.09 3.34 -1.72
N VAL A 232 7.22 4.59 -1.27
CA VAL A 232 6.13 5.39 -0.73
C VAL A 232 6.14 6.76 -1.40
N VAL A 233 5.01 7.10 -2.04
CA VAL A 233 4.77 8.38 -2.72
C VAL A 233 3.49 8.98 -2.15
N PRO A 234 3.57 9.86 -1.12
CA PRO A 234 2.42 10.18 -0.28
C PRO A 234 1.33 11.00 -0.99
N TRP A 235 1.64 11.71 -2.08
CA TRP A 235 0.68 12.52 -2.82
C TRP A 235 -0.07 11.78 -3.94
N LYS A 236 0.33 10.52 -4.21
CA LYS A 236 -0.30 9.65 -5.20
C LYS A 236 -1.20 8.62 -4.54
N TYR A 237 -2.14 8.08 -5.29
CA TYR A 237 -2.92 6.93 -4.80
C TYR A 237 -2.03 5.76 -4.43
N GLY A 238 -2.41 5.03 -3.37
CA GLY A 238 -1.57 4.02 -2.70
C GLY A 238 -1.03 2.91 -3.59
N PHE A 239 -1.68 2.59 -4.72
CA PHE A 239 -1.19 1.57 -5.64
C PHE A 239 0.10 1.98 -6.37
N LYS A 240 0.38 3.28 -6.51
CA LYS A 240 1.65 3.79 -7.04
C LYS A 240 2.84 3.48 -6.13
N SER A 241 2.57 3.18 -4.88
CA SER A 241 3.58 2.82 -3.87
C SER A 241 3.85 1.33 -3.87
N ILE A 242 4.47 0.84 -4.94
CA ILE A 242 4.77 -0.57 -5.22
C ILE A 242 5.54 -1.26 -4.08
N LYS A 243 5.24 -2.54 -3.84
CA LYS A 243 5.70 -3.36 -2.71
C LYS A 243 6.68 -4.44 -3.14
N SER A 244 7.49 -4.93 -2.18
CA SER A 244 8.39 -6.09 -2.37
C SER A 244 9.21 -6.02 -3.66
N ILE A 245 9.90 -4.88 -3.85
CA ILE A 245 10.61 -4.53 -5.08
C ILE A 245 11.84 -5.40 -5.25
N VAL A 246 12.02 -5.96 -6.46
CA VAL A 246 13.23 -6.70 -6.86
C VAL A 246 14.00 -6.01 -7.98
N LYS A 247 13.39 -5.01 -8.65
CA LYS A 247 14.03 -4.31 -9.76
C LYS A 247 13.58 -2.86 -9.84
N ILE A 248 14.55 -1.98 -10.13
CA ILE A 248 14.36 -0.57 -10.47
C ILE A 248 15.09 -0.34 -11.80
N ARG A 249 14.33 -0.05 -12.85
CA ARG A 249 14.88 0.19 -14.20
C ARG A 249 14.68 1.64 -14.59
N PHE A 250 15.74 2.29 -15.02
CA PHE A 250 15.69 3.63 -15.60
C PHE A 250 15.39 3.52 -17.08
N VAL A 251 14.41 4.27 -17.57
CA VAL A 251 13.95 4.19 -18.95
C VAL A 251 13.66 5.56 -19.54
N GLU A 252 13.78 5.66 -20.88
CA GLU A 252 13.51 6.90 -21.62
C GLU A 252 12.02 7.14 -21.79
N LYS A 253 11.26 6.08 -22.14
CA LYS A 253 9.83 6.16 -22.40
C LYS A 253 9.03 5.84 -21.13
N GLN A 254 7.81 6.39 -21.06
CA GLN A 254 6.88 6.06 -19.98
C GLN A 254 6.69 4.54 -19.89
N PRO A 255 7.01 3.92 -18.75
CA PRO A 255 6.88 2.48 -18.58
C PRO A 255 5.42 2.09 -18.34
N PRO A 256 5.06 0.81 -18.58
CA PRO A 256 3.76 0.29 -18.19
C PRO A 256 3.58 0.33 -16.66
N ALA A 257 2.32 0.51 -16.21
CA ALA A 257 1.88 0.38 -14.83
C ALA A 257 0.69 -0.59 -14.78
N SER A 258 0.71 -1.53 -13.85
CA SER A 258 -0.21 -2.70 -13.85
C SER A 258 -1.68 -2.31 -13.90
N TRP A 259 -2.15 -1.40 -13.03
CA TRP A 259 -3.54 -0.96 -13.05
C TRP A 259 -3.89 -0.16 -14.31
N ASN A 260 -2.98 0.70 -14.80
CA ASN A 260 -3.19 1.45 -16.02
C ASN A 260 -3.30 0.54 -17.26
N MET A 261 -2.50 -0.53 -17.34
CA MET A 261 -2.61 -1.51 -18.42
C MET A 261 -3.93 -2.29 -18.36
N MET A 262 -4.38 -2.64 -17.15
CA MET A 262 -5.58 -3.46 -16.96
C MET A 262 -6.87 -2.68 -17.20
N GLN A 263 -6.94 -1.44 -16.72
CA GLN A 263 -8.14 -0.60 -16.75
C GLN A 263 -7.74 0.88 -17.00
N PRO A 264 -7.27 1.21 -18.22
CA PRO A 264 -6.74 2.56 -18.51
C PRO A 264 -7.79 3.68 -18.39
N GLN A 265 -9.07 3.33 -18.48
CA GLN A 265 -10.19 4.26 -18.28
C GLN A 265 -10.48 4.55 -16.79
N GLU A 266 -9.95 3.75 -15.86
CA GLU A 266 -10.15 3.91 -14.42
C GLU A 266 -8.90 4.38 -13.69
N TYR A 267 -7.71 4.04 -14.21
CA TYR A 267 -6.42 4.27 -13.55
C TYR A 267 -5.43 4.94 -14.50
N GLY A 268 -5.14 6.21 -14.24
CA GLY A 268 -4.13 6.95 -14.98
C GLY A 268 -2.70 6.56 -14.59
N PHE A 269 -1.74 6.95 -15.41
CA PHE A 269 -0.32 6.69 -15.11
C PHE A 269 0.18 7.50 -13.90
N TYR A 270 -0.19 8.78 -13.83
CA TYR A 270 0.26 9.65 -12.74
C TYR A 270 -0.42 9.32 -11.43
N SER A 271 -1.72 9.09 -11.45
CA SER A 271 -2.55 8.72 -10.30
C SER A 271 -2.27 9.55 -9.06
N ASN A 272 -2.17 10.86 -9.27
CA ASN A 272 -2.13 11.85 -8.19
C ASN A 272 -3.49 11.86 -7.48
N VAL A 273 -3.49 11.98 -6.16
CA VAL A 273 -4.76 12.14 -5.42
C VAL A 273 -5.43 13.44 -5.86
N ASN A 274 -6.58 13.31 -6.51
CA ASN A 274 -7.33 14.43 -7.06
C ASN A 274 -8.83 14.28 -6.69
N PRO A 275 -9.38 15.15 -5.80
CA PRO A 275 -10.79 15.11 -5.41
C PRO A 275 -11.75 15.55 -6.52
N GLU A 276 -11.25 16.15 -7.61
CA GLU A 276 -12.05 16.65 -8.73
C GLU A 276 -12.17 15.65 -9.90
N VAL A 277 -11.47 14.53 -9.81
CA VAL A 277 -11.53 13.44 -10.80
C VAL A 277 -12.06 12.20 -10.13
N ASP A 278 -13.34 11.93 -10.33
CA ASP A 278 -13.99 10.75 -9.76
C ASP A 278 -13.52 9.46 -10.45
N HIS A 279 -13.50 8.38 -9.68
CA HIS A 279 -13.43 7.05 -10.27
C HIS A 279 -14.78 6.72 -10.95
N PRO A 280 -14.84 5.98 -12.07
CA PRO A 280 -16.11 5.68 -12.73
C PRO A 280 -17.18 5.05 -11.84
N ARG A 281 -16.78 4.41 -10.74
CA ARG A 281 -17.68 3.67 -9.82
C ARG A 281 -17.93 4.36 -8.48
N TRP A 282 -17.16 5.39 -8.10
CA TRP A 282 -17.33 6.12 -6.83
C TRP A 282 -16.68 7.50 -6.88
N THR A 283 -17.12 8.37 -5.97
CA THR A 283 -16.53 9.72 -5.84
C THR A 283 -15.19 9.70 -5.13
N GLN A 284 -14.28 10.56 -5.60
CA GLN A 284 -13.00 10.84 -4.95
C GLN A 284 -13.04 12.09 -4.06
N ALA A 285 -14.15 12.84 -4.07
CA ALA A 285 -14.29 14.08 -3.30
C ALA A 285 -14.18 13.87 -1.78
N THR A 286 -14.50 12.67 -1.30
CA THR A 286 -14.45 12.33 0.13
C THR A 286 -13.74 11.01 0.38
N GLU A 287 -13.18 10.85 1.58
CA GLU A 287 -12.49 9.65 2.01
C GLU A 287 -12.91 9.21 3.41
N ARG A 288 -12.75 7.94 3.71
CA ARG A 288 -12.92 7.37 5.05
C ARG A 288 -11.55 7.10 5.66
N ARG A 289 -11.17 7.84 6.70
CA ARG A 289 -9.99 7.48 7.49
C ARG A 289 -10.28 6.20 8.26
N ILE A 290 -9.44 5.16 8.07
CA ILE A 290 -9.61 3.89 8.80
C ILE A 290 -9.55 4.18 10.30
N GLY A 291 -10.49 3.58 11.06
CA GLY A 291 -10.65 3.82 12.50
C GLY A 291 -11.51 5.05 12.84
N GLU A 292 -11.93 5.86 11.86
CA GLU A 292 -12.87 6.97 12.05
C GLU A 292 -14.27 6.62 11.54
N PHE A 293 -15.28 7.20 12.19
CA PHE A 293 -16.69 6.95 11.81
C PHE A 293 -17.15 7.83 10.64
N LEU A 294 -16.73 9.10 10.62
CA LEU A 294 -17.16 10.07 9.61
C LEU A 294 -16.21 10.11 8.42
N ARG A 295 -16.77 10.39 7.24
CA ARG A 295 -15.94 10.72 6.05
C ARG A 295 -15.43 12.16 6.17
N ARG A 296 -14.30 12.41 5.54
CA ARG A 296 -13.67 13.74 5.41
C ARG A 296 -13.49 14.11 3.95
N LYS A 297 -13.26 15.38 3.66
CA LYS A 297 -12.88 15.84 2.32
C LYS A 297 -11.53 15.26 1.94
N THR A 298 -11.41 14.77 0.71
CA THR A 298 -10.11 14.42 0.13
C THR A 298 -9.36 15.71 -0.21
N LEU A 299 -8.08 15.75 0.12
CA LEU A 299 -7.20 16.88 -0.20
C LEU A 299 -6.49 16.63 -1.53
N MET A 300 -6.39 17.66 -2.36
CA MET A 300 -5.59 17.63 -3.59
C MET A 300 -4.15 17.20 -3.26
N PHE A 301 -3.56 16.31 -4.06
CA PHE A 301 -2.27 15.69 -3.78
C PHE A 301 -2.17 15.12 -2.36
N ASN A 302 -3.29 14.62 -1.82
CA ASN A 302 -3.36 14.09 -0.46
C ASN A 302 -2.89 15.09 0.62
N GLY A 303 -2.99 16.39 0.34
CA GLY A 303 -2.56 17.49 1.22
C GLY A 303 -1.06 17.81 1.14
N TYR A 304 -0.37 17.39 0.08
CA TYR A 304 1.03 17.73 -0.19
C TYR A 304 1.19 18.74 -1.34
N GLY A 305 0.13 19.48 -1.68
CA GLY A 305 0.11 20.42 -2.81
C GLY A 305 1.24 21.44 -2.77
N ASP A 306 1.51 22.04 -1.61
CA ASP A 306 2.57 23.05 -1.45
C ASP A 306 3.97 22.52 -1.80
N GLN A 307 4.18 21.21 -1.66
CA GLN A 307 5.47 20.57 -1.94
C GLN A 307 5.59 20.03 -3.36
N VAL A 308 4.47 19.65 -4.01
CA VAL A 308 4.52 18.87 -5.25
C VAL A 308 3.79 19.47 -6.44
N ALA A 309 2.91 20.48 -6.26
CA ALA A 309 2.09 20.99 -7.35
C ALA A 309 2.92 21.54 -8.52
N GLN A 310 4.10 22.10 -8.25
CA GLN A 310 5.00 22.64 -9.28
C GLN A 310 5.53 21.55 -10.23
N LEU A 311 5.59 20.27 -9.81
CA LEU A 311 5.97 19.15 -10.70
C LEU A 311 4.99 18.99 -11.86
N TYR A 312 3.78 19.46 -11.70
CA TYR A 312 2.66 19.31 -12.64
C TYR A 312 2.22 20.62 -13.26
N SER A 313 3.04 21.68 -13.13
CA SER A 313 2.74 22.99 -13.74
C SER A 313 2.56 22.84 -15.25
N GLY A 314 1.45 23.38 -15.78
CA GLY A 314 1.09 23.30 -17.19
C GLY A 314 0.45 21.96 -17.62
N MET A 315 0.26 21.00 -16.71
CA MET A 315 -0.45 19.75 -16.99
C MET A 315 -1.94 19.88 -16.65
N ASP A 316 -2.79 19.39 -17.54
CA ASP A 316 -4.22 19.20 -17.24
C ASP A 316 -4.39 17.97 -16.34
N LEU A 317 -4.61 18.19 -15.05
CA LEU A 317 -4.72 17.11 -14.04
C LEU A 317 -6.04 16.33 -14.11
N LYS A 318 -6.99 16.73 -14.98
CA LYS A 318 -8.19 15.95 -15.28
C LYS A 318 -7.92 14.93 -16.37
N LYS A 319 -7.00 15.25 -17.26
CA LYS A 319 -6.56 14.36 -18.36
C LYS A 319 -5.40 13.47 -17.94
N PHE A 320 -4.47 14.02 -17.18
CA PHE A 320 -3.26 13.34 -16.71
C PHE A 320 -3.38 13.00 -15.22
N TYR A 321 -4.27 12.06 -14.90
CA TYR A 321 -4.49 11.57 -13.55
C TYR A 321 -3.88 10.18 -13.32
#